data_cd608d3d73799756648dec1d3edf8a23
#
_entry.id   cd608d3d73799756648dec1d3edf8a23
#
_cell.length_a   1.000
_cell.length_b   1.000
_cell.length_c   1.000
_cell.angle_alpha   90.00
_cell.angle_beta   90.00
_cell.angle_gamma   90.00
#
_symmetry.space_group_name_H-M   'P 1'
#
loop_
_entity.id
_entity.type
_entity.pdbx_description
1 polymer ?
#
loop_
_entity_poly.entity_id
_entity_poly.type
_entity_poly.pdbx_seq_one_letter_code
_entity_poly.pdbx_strand_id
1 'polypeptide(L)'
;MARTWDDFLTERDQEVFGAAGYGREAEFKGRPALLVIDVNYGFVGDEAEDILESITKYPNSCGAEGWRAMERLVPVLEAARGR
;
A
#
# COMPACT_ATOMS: atom_id res chain seq x y z
N MET A 1 22.35 2.31 -3.52
CA MET A 1 21.93 2.26 -2.10
C MET A 1 21.65 0.83 -1.68
N ALA A 2 22.19 0.42 -0.56
CA ALA A 2 21.90 -0.91 -0.01
C ALA A 2 20.41 -0.98 0.43
N ARG A 3 19.79 -2.11 0.16
CA ARG A 3 18.39 -2.38 0.54
C ARG A 3 18.38 -3.30 1.75
N THR A 4 17.30 -3.26 2.51
CA THR A 4 17.19 -4.06 3.74
C THR A 4 17.27 -5.56 3.49
N TRP A 5 16.98 -6.02 2.29
CA TRP A 5 17.04 -7.43 1.91
C TRP A 5 18.32 -7.86 1.21
N ASP A 6 19.26 -6.94 0.94
CA ASP A 6 20.49 -7.27 0.20
C ASP A 6 21.34 -8.32 0.90
N ASP A 7 21.35 -8.32 2.25
CA ASP A 7 22.10 -9.30 3.03
C ASP A 7 21.60 -10.75 2.87
N PHE A 8 20.37 -10.91 2.38
CA PHE A 8 19.77 -12.22 2.15
C PHE A 8 20.02 -12.74 0.72
N LEU A 9 20.55 -11.89 -0.16
CA LEU A 9 20.84 -12.23 -1.54
C LEU A 9 22.31 -12.61 -1.71
N THR A 10 22.55 -13.69 -2.44
CA THR A 10 23.91 -14.05 -2.85
C THR A 10 24.41 -13.11 -3.95
N GLU A 11 25.72 -13.10 -4.19
CA GLU A 11 26.27 -12.34 -5.35
C GLU A 11 25.65 -12.79 -6.66
N ARG A 12 25.40 -14.09 -6.80
CA ARG A 12 24.75 -14.66 -7.98
C ARG A 12 23.32 -14.16 -8.14
N ASP A 13 22.56 -14.12 -7.05
CA ASP A 13 21.18 -13.58 -7.08
C ASP A 13 21.18 -12.12 -7.53
N GLN A 14 22.08 -11.34 -6.99
CA GLN A 14 22.19 -9.90 -7.35
C GLN A 14 22.56 -9.71 -8.83
N GLU A 15 23.46 -10.53 -9.34
CA GLU A 15 23.83 -10.53 -10.76
C GLU A 15 22.63 -10.88 -11.65
N VAL A 16 21.90 -11.92 -11.29
CA VAL A 16 20.71 -12.36 -12.05
C VAL A 16 19.61 -11.28 -12.00
N PHE A 17 19.31 -10.75 -10.84
CA PHE A 17 18.28 -9.71 -10.70
C PHE A 17 18.65 -8.44 -11.43
N GLY A 18 19.93 -8.03 -11.39
CA GLY A 18 20.41 -6.88 -12.13
C GLY A 18 20.29 -7.07 -13.63
N ALA A 19 20.71 -8.22 -14.13
CA ALA A 19 20.61 -8.55 -15.55
C ALA A 19 19.16 -8.65 -16.03
N ALA A 20 18.27 -9.21 -15.20
CA ALA A 20 16.86 -9.31 -15.52
C ALA A 20 16.11 -7.97 -15.39
N GLY A 21 16.70 -7.01 -14.71
CA GLY A 21 16.08 -5.70 -14.51
C GLY A 21 15.15 -5.60 -13.32
N TYR A 22 15.21 -6.55 -12.40
CA TYR A 22 14.43 -6.46 -11.17
C TYR A 22 14.95 -5.37 -10.24
N GLY A 23 14.05 -4.70 -9.57
CA GLY A 23 14.41 -3.68 -8.60
C GLY A 23 14.89 -2.35 -9.21
N ARG A 24 14.65 -2.12 -10.47
CA ARG A 24 14.91 -0.80 -11.07
C ARG A 24 13.97 0.24 -10.50
N GLU A 25 14.47 1.44 -10.35
CA GLU A 25 13.63 2.57 -10.01
C GLU A 25 12.73 2.91 -11.20
N ALA A 26 11.45 3.11 -10.92
CA ALA A 26 10.50 3.60 -11.91
C ALA A 26 10.40 5.12 -11.80
N GLU A 27 10.35 5.79 -12.93
CA GLU A 27 10.12 7.22 -12.98
C GLU A 27 8.65 7.51 -13.23
N PHE A 28 8.15 8.57 -12.60
CA PHE A 28 6.85 9.11 -12.96
C PHE A 28 6.93 9.81 -14.30
N LYS A 29 6.21 9.31 -15.29
CA LYS A 29 6.18 9.88 -16.64
C LYS A 29 4.75 10.16 -17.06
N GLY A 30 4.57 11.27 -17.79
CA GLY A 30 3.28 11.65 -18.32
C GLY A 30 2.28 12.05 -17.23
N ARG A 31 1.06 11.57 -17.36
CA ARG A 31 -0.05 11.91 -16.48
C ARG A 31 -0.38 10.72 -15.57
N PRO A 32 0.12 10.72 -14.34
CA PRO A 32 -0.14 9.61 -13.43
C PRO A 32 -1.62 9.57 -13.00
N ALA A 33 -2.09 8.38 -12.64
CA ALA A 33 -3.39 8.18 -12.04
C ALA A 33 -3.23 7.66 -10.61
N LEU A 34 -4.02 8.18 -9.68
CA LEU A 34 -4.12 7.64 -8.34
C LEU A 34 -5.19 6.55 -8.34
N LEU A 35 -4.81 5.33 -7.99
CA LEU A 35 -5.74 4.22 -7.83
C LEU A 35 -6.02 3.98 -6.36
N VAL A 36 -7.28 4.00 -5.97
CA VAL A 36 -7.73 3.68 -4.61
C VAL A 36 -8.37 2.29 -4.69
N ILE A 37 -7.68 1.30 -4.11
CA ILE A 37 -8.00 -0.11 -4.27
C ILE A 37 -8.39 -0.70 -2.91
N ASP A 38 -9.49 -1.47 -2.89
CA ASP A 38 -9.96 -2.20 -1.72
C ASP A 38 -10.32 -1.32 -0.51
N VAL A 39 -10.63 -0.06 -0.75
CA VAL A 39 -11.19 0.82 0.27
C VAL A 39 -12.69 0.63 0.31
N ASN A 40 -13.13 -0.34 1.07
CA ASN A 40 -14.53 -0.71 1.20
C ASN A 40 -14.81 -1.22 2.61
N TYR A 41 -16.09 -1.39 2.92
CA TYR A 41 -16.50 -1.84 4.26
C TYR A 41 -15.97 -3.23 4.60
N GLY A 42 -15.77 -4.10 3.63
CA GLY A 42 -15.20 -5.42 3.85
C GLY A 42 -13.81 -5.41 4.46
N PHE A 43 -12.99 -4.40 4.12
CA PHE A 43 -11.62 -4.26 4.60
C PHE A 43 -11.43 -3.24 5.70
N VAL A 44 -12.33 -2.28 5.86
CA VAL A 44 -12.17 -1.25 6.91
C VAL A 44 -13.26 -1.31 7.99
N GLY A 45 -14.33 -2.08 7.76
CA GLY A 45 -15.49 -2.06 8.64
C GLY A 45 -16.36 -0.84 8.39
N ASP A 46 -17.50 -0.78 9.07
CA ASP A 46 -18.47 0.31 8.90
C ASP A 46 -18.28 1.47 9.89
N GLU A 47 -17.41 1.32 10.87
CA GLU A 47 -17.06 2.35 11.83
C GLU A 47 -15.68 2.11 12.44
N ALA A 48 -15.10 3.16 13.02
CA ALA A 48 -13.79 3.09 13.68
C ALA A 48 -13.94 2.42 15.04
N GLU A 49 -13.88 1.11 15.08
CA GLU A 49 -13.99 0.31 16.28
C GLU A 49 -12.85 -0.69 16.42
N ASP A 50 -12.70 -1.27 17.60
CA ASP A 50 -11.71 -2.31 17.83
C ASP A 50 -11.82 -3.42 16.80
N ILE A 51 -10.69 -3.97 16.38
CA ILE A 51 -10.66 -5.00 15.34
C ILE A 51 -11.47 -6.24 15.73
N LEU A 52 -11.47 -6.62 17.00
CA LEU A 52 -12.22 -7.80 17.45
C LEU A 52 -13.73 -7.61 17.32
N GLU A 53 -14.20 -6.37 17.46
CA GLU A 53 -15.62 -6.04 17.21
C GLU A 53 -15.88 -5.96 15.70
N SER A 54 -15.03 -5.31 14.97
CA SER A 54 -15.20 -5.12 13.53
C SER A 54 -15.24 -6.43 12.76
N ILE A 55 -14.37 -7.39 13.09
CA ILE A 55 -14.32 -8.68 12.41
C ILE A 55 -15.56 -9.55 12.65
N THR A 56 -16.36 -9.25 13.65
CA THR A 56 -17.65 -9.97 13.84
C THR A 56 -18.63 -9.67 12.71
N LYS A 57 -18.53 -8.49 12.13
CA LYS A 57 -19.37 -8.03 11.01
C LYS A 57 -18.67 -8.18 9.67
N TYR A 58 -17.39 -7.87 9.63
CA TYR A 58 -16.55 -7.91 8.42
C TYR A 58 -15.27 -8.69 8.75
N PRO A 59 -15.21 -9.99 8.49
CA PRO A 59 -14.09 -10.85 8.92
C PRO A 59 -12.70 -10.42 8.44
N ASN A 60 -12.62 -9.65 7.36
CA ASN A 60 -11.35 -9.16 6.82
C ASN A 60 -11.05 -7.71 7.21
N SER A 61 -11.80 -7.15 8.16
CA SER A 61 -11.64 -5.75 8.56
C SER A 61 -10.30 -5.49 9.23
N CYS A 62 -9.74 -4.31 8.97
CA CYS A 62 -8.58 -3.76 9.69
C CYS A 62 -8.99 -3.01 10.97
N GLY A 63 -10.29 -2.88 11.27
CA GLY A 63 -10.76 -2.16 12.44
C GLY A 63 -10.41 -0.67 12.42
N ALA A 64 -10.19 -0.10 13.61
CA ALA A 64 -9.90 1.32 13.77
C ALA A 64 -8.65 1.79 12.98
N GLU A 65 -7.67 0.92 12.78
CA GLU A 65 -6.47 1.28 12.02
C GLU A 65 -6.78 1.58 10.55
N GLY A 66 -7.74 0.85 9.97
CA GLY A 66 -8.22 1.15 8.62
C GLY A 66 -8.84 2.55 8.52
N TRP A 67 -9.61 2.95 9.51
CA TRP A 67 -10.21 4.28 9.55
C TRP A 67 -9.18 5.40 9.76
N ARG A 68 -8.14 5.15 10.56
CA ARG A 68 -7.00 6.09 10.66
C ARG A 68 -6.29 6.25 9.32
N ALA A 69 -6.13 5.17 8.57
CA ALA A 69 -5.57 5.24 7.23
C ALA A 69 -6.45 6.09 6.30
N MET A 70 -7.78 6.03 6.44
CA MET A 70 -8.70 6.85 5.65
C MET A 70 -8.47 8.34 5.90
N GLU A 71 -8.23 8.75 7.13
CA GLU A 71 -7.93 10.15 7.46
C GLU A 71 -6.70 10.67 6.70
N ARG A 72 -5.73 9.79 6.44
CA ARG A 72 -4.53 10.13 5.67
C ARG A 72 -4.76 10.07 4.17
N LEU A 73 -5.65 9.19 3.73
CA LEU A 73 -5.98 9.02 2.32
C LEU A 73 -6.77 10.20 1.74
N VAL A 74 -7.71 10.75 2.51
CA VAL A 74 -8.58 11.83 2.03
C VAL A 74 -7.80 13.02 1.46
N PRO A 75 -6.78 13.59 2.14
CA PRO A 75 -6.00 14.68 1.57
C PRO A 75 -5.28 14.31 0.26
N VAL A 76 -4.80 13.07 0.16
CA VAL A 76 -4.13 12.57 -1.05
C VAL A 76 -5.12 12.52 -2.22
N LEU A 77 -6.31 11.99 -1.96
CA LEU A 77 -7.38 11.92 -2.96
C LEU A 77 -7.81 13.31 -3.43
N GLU A 78 -7.98 14.24 -2.50
CA GLU A 78 -8.33 15.64 -2.80
C GLU A 78 -7.25 16.32 -3.65
N ALA A 79 -5.97 16.11 -3.30
CA ALA A 79 -4.85 16.63 -4.08
C ALA A 79 -4.84 16.08 -5.50
N ALA A 80 -5.10 14.79 -5.67
CA ALA A 80 -5.16 14.17 -6.99
C ALA A 80 -6.32 14.72 -7.84
N ARG A 81 -7.48 14.96 -7.23
CA ARG A 81 -8.65 15.52 -7.90
C ARG A 81 -8.51 17.01 -8.23
N GLY A 82 -7.71 17.73 -7.48
CA GLY A 82 -7.46 19.15 -7.68
C GLY A 82 -6.53 19.49 -8.86
N ARG A 83 -6.10 18.48 -9.62
CA ARG A 83 -5.12 18.67 -10.71
C ARG A 83 -5.67 18.37 -12.10
#